data_24f97099ab18784c49d57c0020a50aa7
#
_entry.id   24f97099ab18784c49d57c0020a50aa7
#
_cell.length_a   1.000
_cell.length_b   1.000
_cell.length_c   1.000
_cell.angle_alpha   90.00
_cell.angle_beta   90.00
_cell.angle_gamma   90.00
#
_symmetry.space_group_name_H-M   'P 1'
#
loop_
_entity.id
_entity.type
_entity.pdbx_description
1 polymer ?
#
loop_
_entity_poly.entity_id
_entity_poly.type
_entity_poly.pdbx_seq_one_letter_code
_entity_poly.pdbx_strand_id
1 'polypeptide(L)'
;KTTQIAALTGGRAMITACERNKMRAERLEYNVKKQGASRVTVMNMDARQLDDLFAFDRVLLDAPCSGSGTVTEGSRGQFSREYLDRTVKMQKTLLDKAIRLLKPGHEMVYSTCSVLREENEDVVAAALKKGGVELVPIDTGAFEGVPLLPTKLEGVMCVCPDEWYEGFFVAKLRKKAKK
;
A
#
# COMPACT_ATOMS: atom_id res chain seq x y z
N LYS A 1 1.68 0.62 10.65
CA LYS A 1 1.18 -0.58 9.93
C LYS A 1 2.01 -1.83 10.25
N THR A 2 3.36 -1.80 10.19
CA THR A 2 4.22 -2.99 10.43
C THR A 2 3.99 -3.61 11.81
N THR A 3 4.04 -2.82 12.86
CA THR A 3 3.82 -3.29 14.25
C THR A 3 2.38 -3.71 14.49
N GLN A 4 1.42 -3.06 13.82
CA GLN A 4 0.01 -3.45 13.87
C GLN A 4 -0.21 -4.83 13.25
N ILE A 5 0.42 -5.14 12.10
CA ILE A 5 0.36 -6.47 11.50
C ILE A 5 0.94 -7.51 12.46
N ALA A 6 2.08 -7.21 13.10
CA ALA A 6 2.68 -8.10 14.09
C ALA A 6 1.70 -8.38 15.26
N ALA A 7 1.04 -7.35 15.79
CA ALA A 7 0.06 -7.46 16.85
C ALA A 7 -1.17 -8.27 16.42
N LEU A 8 -1.78 -7.95 15.28
CA LEU A 8 -2.97 -8.64 14.76
C LEU A 8 -2.73 -10.12 14.47
N THR A 9 -1.49 -10.48 14.13
CA THR A 9 -1.12 -11.89 13.90
C THR A 9 -0.65 -12.60 15.18
N GLY A 10 -0.71 -11.93 16.34
CA GLY A 10 -0.22 -12.47 17.61
C GLY A 10 1.28 -12.82 17.55
N GLY A 11 2.07 -12.06 16.78
CA GLY A 11 3.50 -12.30 16.59
C GLY A 11 3.84 -13.55 15.77
N ARG A 12 2.88 -14.23 15.17
CA ARG A 12 3.10 -15.46 14.39
C ARG A 12 3.64 -15.21 12.98
N ALA A 13 3.29 -14.09 12.37
CA ALA A 13 3.78 -13.75 11.03
C ALA A 13 5.27 -13.38 11.05
N MET A 14 6.01 -13.90 10.08
CA MET A 14 7.34 -13.41 9.74
C MET A 14 7.18 -12.23 8.79
N ILE A 15 7.60 -11.04 9.21
CA ILE A 15 7.39 -9.80 8.48
C ILE A 15 8.72 -9.28 7.95
N THR A 16 8.79 -9.03 6.64
CA THR A 16 9.88 -8.27 6.00
C THR A 16 9.36 -6.88 5.69
N ALA A 17 9.97 -5.85 6.28
CA ALA A 17 9.60 -4.45 6.09
C ALA A 17 10.72 -3.70 5.38
N CYS A 18 10.44 -3.15 4.20
CA CYS A 18 11.41 -2.37 3.42
C CYS A 18 11.18 -0.88 3.59
N GLU A 19 12.23 -0.14 3.92
CA GLU A 19 12.23 1.33 3.96
C GLU A 19 13.54 1.84 3.35
N ARG A 20 13.42 2.62 2.28
CA ARG A 20 14.58 3.15 1.55
C ARG A 20 15.35 4.22 2.32
N ASN A 21 14.64 5.09 3.03
CA ASN A 21 15.27 6.16 3.79
C ASN A 21 15.87 5.63 5.09
N LYS A 22 17.17 5.82 5.28
CA LYS A 22 17.92 5.31 6.44
C LYS A 22 17.33 5.78 7.78
N MET A 23 17.06 7.07 7.93
CA MET A 23 16.49 7.61 9.18
C MET A 23 15.10 7.03 9.49
N ARG A 24 14.29 6.79 8.44
CA ARG A 24 12.97 6.17 8.61
C ARG A 24 13.09 4.67 8.92
N ALA A 25 14.08 3.99 8.36
CA ALA A 25 14.36 2.59 8.69
C ALA A 25 14.81 2.44 10.15
N GLU A 26 15.72 3.28 10.63
CA GLU A 26 16.15 3.32 12.04
C GLU A 26 14.97 3.60 13.00
N ARG A 27 14.09 4.52 12.62
CA ARG A 27 12.87 4.83 13.37
C ARG A 27 11.89 3.65 13.38
N LEU A 28 11.77 2.93 12.26
CA LEU A 28 10.97 1.72 12.15
C LEU A 28 11.54 0.61 13.05
N GLU A 29 12.85 0.36 13.02
CA GLU A 29 13.51 -0.61 13.92
C GLU A 29 13.29 -0.29 15.39
N TYR A 30 13.43 0.99 15.77
CA TYR A 30 13.15 1.44 17.11
C TYR A 30 11.71 1.12 17.53
N ASN A 31 10.72 1.43 16.66
CA ASN A 31 9.31 1.17 16.95
C ASN A 31 9.01 -0.34 17.04
N VAL A 32 9.60 -1.15 16.16
CA VAL A 32 9.49 -2.61 16.17
C VAL A 32 9.98 -3.17 17.52
N LYS A 33 11.16 -2.74 17.96
CA LYS A 33 11.74 -3.15 19.26
C LYS A 33 10.89 -2.68 20.44
N LYS A 34 10.51 -1.39 20.45
CA LYS A 34 9.72 -0.78 21.51
C LYS A 34 8.36 -1.46 21.72
N GLN A 35 7.75 -1.95 20.63
CA GLN A 35 6.45 -2.62 20.68
C GLN A 35 6.55 -4.15 20.77
N GLY A 36 7.75 -4.70 20.98
CA GLY A 36 7.97 -6.13 21.18
C GLY A 36 7.66 -7.01 19.95
N ALA A 37 7.71 -6.46 18.75
CA ALA A 37 7.44 -7.19 17.52
C ALA A 37 8.66 -8.02 17.09
N SER A 38 8.84 -9.22 17.66
CA SER A 38 10.06 -10.03 17.58
C SER A 38 10.34 -10.68 16.23
N ARG A 39 9.32 -10.86 15.36
CA ARG A 39 9.46 -11.55 14.06
C ARG A 39 9.40 -10.58 12.87
N VAL A 40 9.97 -9.39 13.04
CA VAL A 40 10.04 -8.34 12.01
C VAL A 40 11.49 -8.12 11.63
N THR A 41 11.80 -8.30 10.35
CA THR A 41 13.09 -7.93 9.75
C THR A 41 12.91 -6.62 9.00
N VAL A 42 13.62 -5.58 9.42
CA VAL A 42 13.66 -4.29 8.72
C VAL A 42 14.83 -4.31 7.73
N MET A 43 14.54 -4.02 6.47
CA MET A 43 15.53 -3.91 5.40
C MET A 43 15.61 -2.45 4.93
N ASN A 44 16.74 -1.80 5.20
CA ASN A 44 16.99 -0.45 4.69
C ASN A 44 17.39 -0.52 3.21
N MET A 45 16.39 -0.66 2.36
CA MET A 45 16.57 -0.76 0.91
C MET A 45 15.33 -0.34 0.14
N ASP A 46 15.52 -0.05 -1.13
CA ASP A 46 14.40 0.15 -2.05
C ASP A 46 13.72 -1.21 -2.34
N ALA A 47 12.43 -1.32 -2.05
CA ALA A 47 11.67 -2.56 -2.26
C ALA A 47 11.69 -3.06 -3.73
N ARG A 48 11.97 -2.18 -4.70
CA ARG A 48 12.15 -2.56 -6.10
C ARG A 48 13.40 -3.43 -6.34
N GLN A 49 14.37 -3.36 -5.40
CA GLN A 49 15.64 -4.10 -5.45
C GLN A 49 15.59 -5.41 -4.64
N LEU A 50 14.47 -5.72 -3.98
CA LEU A 50 14.30 -7.03 -3.35
C LEU A 50 14.57 -8.14 -4.36
N ASP A 51 15.28 -9.19 -3.92
CA ASP A 51 15.55 -10.34 -4.77
C ASP A 51 14.23 -11.01 -5.22
N ASP A 52 14.16 -11.43 -6.49
CA ASP A 52 13.01 -12.12 -7.06
C ASP A 52 12.83 -13.55 -6.52
N LEU A 53 13.80 -14.06 -5.75
CA LEU A 53 13.68 -15.32 -5.00
C LEU A 53 12.77 -15.21 -3.77
N PHE A 54 12.51 -14.00 -3.28
CA PHE A 54 11.51 -13.84 -2.23
C PHE A 54 10.11 -14.23 -2.73
N ALA A 55 9.37 -14.94 -1.89
CA ALA A 55 8.00 -15.34 -2.15
C ALA A 55 7.15 -15.15 -0.89
N PHE A 56 6.18 -14.24 -0.93
CA PHE A 56 5.36 -13.86 0.22
C PHE A 56 3.94 -14.40 0.10
N ASP A 57 3.38 -14.82 1.24
CA ASP A 57 1.97 -15.22 1.35
C ASP A 57 1.04 -14.02 1.36
N ARG A 58 1.51 -12.88 1.86
CA ARG A 58 0.78 -11.61 1.91
C ARG A 58 1.73 -10.46 1.65
N VAL A 59 1.28 -9.45 0.93
CA VAL A 59 2.02 -8.20 0.71
C VAL A 59 1.11 -7.02 1.06
N LEU A 60 1.62 -6.08 1.85
CA LEU A 60 1.05 -4.75 2.00
C LEU A 60 1.97 -3.76 1.29
N LEU A 61 1.52 -3.21 0.19
CA LEU A 61 2.19 -2.11 -0.51
C LEU A 61 1.52 -0.79 -0.12
N ASP A 62 2.03 -0.18 0.94
CA ASP A 62 1.71 1.19 1.33
C ASP A 62 2.59 2.13 0.49
N ALA A 63 2.09 2.50 -0.67
CA ALA A 63 2.90 3.10 -1.71
C ALA A 63 3.22 4.58 -1.42
N PRO A 64 4.43 5.05 -1.72
CA PRO A 64 4.73 6.48 -1.68
C PRO A 64 3.78 7.21 -2.64
N CYS A 65 3.22 8.32 -2.18
CA CYS A 65 2.23 9.08 -2.94
C CYS A 65 2.38 10.59 -2.70
N SER A 66 1.55 11.39 -3.35
CA SER A 66 1.52 12.83 -3.17
C SER A 66 1.12 13.28 -1.76
N GLY A 67 0.41 12.42 -1.02
CA GLY A 67 -0.17 12.76 0.27
C GLY A 67 -1.39 13.68 0.16
N SER A 68 -2.06 13.71 -0.98
CA SER A 68 -3.20 14.60 -1.22
C SER A 68 -4.39 14.39 -0.27
N GLY A 69 -4.48 13.23 0.34
CA GLY A 69 -5.50 12.92 1.36
C GLY A 69 -5.17 13.45 2.76
N THR A 70 -3.94 13.94 2.99
CA THR A 70 -3.46 14.45 4.29
C THR A 70 -3.27 15.97 4.28
N VAL A 71 -3.72 16.65 3.22
CA VAL A 71 -3.62 18.10 3.09
C VAL A 71 -4.64 18.75 4.02
N THR A 72 -4.15 19.56 4.96
CA THR A 72 -4.97 20.37 5.85
C THR A 72 -5.05 21.82 5.35
N GLU A 73 -6.07 22.56 5.81
CA GLU A 73 -6.23 23.98 5.51
C GLU A 73 -4.95 24.75 5.90
N GLY A 74 -4.33 25.44 4.93
CA GLY A 74 -3.05 26.15 5.11
C GLY A 74 -1.80 25.34 4.75
N SER A 75 -1.85 24.03 4.56
CA SER A 75 -0.74 23.28 4.00
C SER A 75 -0.68 23.47 2.47
N ARG A 76 0.31 24.22 1.99
CA ARG A 76 0.59 24.30 0.54
C ARG A 76 1.34 23.05 0.13
N GLY A 77 0.61 21.98 -0.24
CA GLY A 77 1.23 20.85 -0.91
C GLY A 77 1.91 21.29 -2.20
N GLN A 78 3.17 20.92 -2.39
CA GLN A 78 3.85 21.14 -3.67
C GLN A 78 3.34 20.10 -4.68
N PHE A 79 2.12 20.30 -5.18
CA PHE A 79 1.55 19.48 -6.24
C PHE A 79 2.01 20.05 -7.59
N SER A 80 3.05 19.46 -8.17
CA SER A 80 3.38 19.70 -9.57
C SER A 80 2.97 18.46 -10.40
N ARG A 81 2.59 18.70 -11.65
CA ARG A 81 2.27 17.59 -12.57
C ARG A 81 3.44 16.62 -12.72
N GLU A 82 4.65 17.15 -12.82
CA GLU A 82 5.88 16.34 -12.92
C GLU A 82 6.12 15.46 -11.69
N TYR A 83 5.83 15.99 -10.49
CA TYR A 83 5.94 15.21 -9.25
C TYR A 83 4.93 14.06 -9.25
N LEU A 84 3.68 14.33 -9.60
CA LEU A 84 2.63 13.34 -9.72
C LEU A 84 3.00 12.23 -10.73
N ASP A 85 3.43 12.61 -11.93
CA ASP A 85 3.79 11.65 -12.98
C ASP A 85 4.96 10.74 -12.56
N ARG A 86 5.97 11.29 -11.87
CA ARG A 86 7.08 10.51 -11.31
C ARG A 86 6.60 9.54 -10.22
N THR A 87 5.70 10.01 -9.35
CA THR A 87 5.16 9.19 -8.25
C THR A 87 4.31 8.06 -8.80
N VAL A 88 3.42 8.32 -9.73
CA VAL A 88 2.60 7.31 -10.42
C VAL A 88 3.47 6.25 -11.11
N LYS A 89 4.54 6.67 -11.80
CA LYS A 89 5.49 5.73 -12.44
C LYS A 89 6.16 4.83 -11.40
N MET A 90 6.56 5.40 -10.26
CA MET A 90 7.16 4.64 -9.16
C MET A 90 6.17 3.66 -8.54
N GLN A 91 4.92 4.08 -8.30
CA GLN A 91 3.86 3.24 -7.77
C GLN A 91 3.58 2.02 -8.68
N LYS A 92 3.48 2.24 -10.00
CA LYS A 92 3.33 1.15 -10.97
C LYS A 92 4.48 0.15 -10.90
N THR A 93 5.72 0.64 -10.79
CA THR A 93 6.90 -0.23 -10.68
C THR A 93 6.91 -1.02 -9.37
N LEU A 94 6.54 -0.39 -8.25
CA LEU A 94 6.43 -1.04 -6.94
C LEU A 94 5.32 -2.08 -6.94
N LEU A 95 4.16 -1.77 -7.52
CA LEU A 95 3.04 -2.71 -7.61
C LEU A 95 3.39 -3.93 -8.48
N ASP A 96 4.05 -3.73 -9.62
CA ASP A 96 4.54 -4.83 -10.45
C ASP A 96 5.52 -5.73 -9.68
N LYS A 97 6.42 -5.14 -8.90
CA LYS A 97 7.36 -5.88 -8.04
C LYS A 97 6.64 -6.65 -6.96
N ALA A 98 5.70 -6.03 -6.26
CA ALA A 98 4.90 -6.66 -5.22
C ALA A 98 4.10 -7.86 -5.75
N ILE A 99 3.47 -7.71 -6.92
CA ILE A 99 2.76 -8.82 -7.60
C ILE A 99 3.72 -9.96 -7.96
N ARG A 100 4.94 -9.63 -8.42
CA ARG A 100 5.94 -10.64 -8.75
C ARG A 100 6.30 -11.48 -7.54
N LEU A 101 6.56 -10.84 -6.39
CA LEU A 101 6.97 -11.48 -5.14
C LEU A 101 5.81 -12.15 -4.38
N LEU A 102 4.57 -11.87 -4.74
CA LEU A 102 3.40 -12.52 -4.16
C LEU A 102 3.28 -13.95 -4.71
N LYS A 103 3.04 -14.93 -3.85
CA LYS A 103 2.79 -16.32 -4.27
C LYS A 103 1.49 -16.43 -5.07
N PRO A 104 1.40 -17.33 -6.07
CA PRO A 104 0.15 -17.59 -6.79
C PRO A 104 -0.99 -18.00 -5.87
N GLY A 105 -2.21 -17.52 -6.12
CA GLY A 105 -3.39 -17.74 -5.29
C GLY A 105 -3.48 -16.90 -4.03
N HIS A 106 -2.43 -16.14 -3.70
CA HIS A 106 -2.37 -15.31 -2.50
C HIS A 106 -2.77 -13.86 -2.77
N GLU A 107 -3.01 -13.10 -1.71
CA GLU A 107 -3.58 -11.76 -1.76
C GLU A 107 -2.62 -10.70 -1.27
N MET A 108 -2.76 -9.51 -1.83
CA MET A 108 -2.06 -8.30 -1.39
C MET A 108 -3.00 -7.11 -1.27
N VAL A 109 -2.57 -6.12 -0.52
CA VAL A 109 -3.22 -4.82 -0.43
C VAL A 109 -2.31 -3.76 -1.03
N TYR A 110 -2.86 -2.92 -1.89
CA TYR A 110 -2.29 -1.66 -2.35
C TYR A 110 -2.98 -0.53 -1.61
N SER A 111 -2.24 0.40 -1.03
CA SER A 111 -2.78 1.56 -0.34
C SER A 111 -1.96 2.82 -0.57
N THR A 112 -2.61 3.98 -0.48
CA THR A 112 -2.00 5.30 -0.51
C THR A 112 -2.74 6.24 0.44
N CYS A 113 -2.08 7.29 0.94
CA CYS A 113 -2.73 8.43 1.56
C CYS A 113 -3.05 9.53 0.52
N SER A 114 -3.49 9.13 -0.67
CA SER A 114 -3.89 10.02 -1.76
C SER A 114 -5.36 9.82 -2.09
N VAL A 115 -6.03 10.90 -2.52
CA VAL A 115 -7.37 10.87 -3.11
C VAL A 115 -7.35 11.03 -4.64
N LEU A 116 -6.15 11.16 -5.23
CA LEU A 116 -6.00 11.34 -6.67
C LEU A 116 -6.17 10.01 -7.40
N ARG A 117 -7.05 9.99 -8.37
CA ARG A 117 -7.35 8.80 -9.18
C ARG A 117 -6.10 8.25 -9.88
N GLU A 118 -5.24 9.14 -10.36
CA GLU A 118 -3.99 8.79 -11.06
C GLU A 118 -3.06 7.93 -10.20
N GLU A 119 -3.00 8.17 -8.88
CA GLU A 119 -2.18 7.41 -7.93
C GLU A 119 -2.88 6.16 -7.40
N ASN A 120 -4.19 6.07 -7.58
CA ASN A 120 -5.08 5.08 -6.99
C ASN A 120 -5.63 4.12 -8.06
N GLU A 121 -6.82 4.42 -8.56
CA GLU A 121 -7.55 3.56 -9.49
C GLU A 121 -6.77 3.30 -10.78
N ASP A 122 -6.11 4.32 -11.36
CA ASP A 122 -5.39 4.18 -12.61
C ASP A 122 -4.13 3.31 -12.47
N VAL A 123 -3.49 3.30 -11.28
CA VAL A 123 -2.37 2.39 -10.98
C VAL A 123 -2.87 0.95 -10.88
N VAL A 124 -3.95 0.72 -10.15
CA VAL A 124 -4.58 -0.61 -9.99
C VAL A 124 -5.11 -1.13 -11.33
N ALA A 125 -5.85 -0.29 -12.09
CA ALA A 125 -6.37 -0.65 -13.41
C ALA A 125 -5.26 -1.04 -14.39
N ALA A 126 -4.13 -0.34 -14.35
CA ALA A 126 -2.97 -0.69 -15.18
C ALA A 126 -2.40 -2.09 -14.83
N ALA A 127 -2.37 -2.47 -13.56
CA ALA A 127 -1.94 -3.79 -13.14
C ALA A 127 -2.94 -4.88 -13.57
N LEU A 128 -4.23 -4.62 -13.39
CA LEU A 128 -5.30 -5.53 -13.83
C LEU A 128 -5.26 -5.77 -15.35
N LYS A 129 -5.02 -4.71 -16.14
CA LYS A 129 -4.91 -4.79 -17.62
C LYS A 129 -3.73 -5.67 -18.06
N LYS A 130 -2.63 -5.72 -17.33
CA LYS A 130 -1.50 -6.61 -17.61
C LYS A 130 -1.84 -8.09 -17.42
N GLY A 131 -2.92 -8.38 -16.69
CA GLY A 131 -3.27 -9.75 -16.30
C GLY A 131 -2.40 -10.28 -15.15
N GLY A 132 -2.61 -11.53 -14.78
CA GLY A 132 -1.87 -12.16 -13.67
C GLY A 132 -2.41 -11.85 -12.27
N VAL A 133 -3.24 -10.81 -12.11
CA VAL A 133 -3.98 -10.49 -10.89
C VAL A 133 -5.45 -10.26 -11.17
N GLU A 134 -6.25 -10.36 -10.14
CA GLU A 134 -7.67 -10.00 -10.13
C GLU A 134 -7.96 -9.12 -8.91
N LEU A 135 -8.98 -8.28 -9.02
CA LEU A 135 -9.46 -7.49 -7.90
C LEU A 135 -10.29 -8.38 -6.97
N VAL A 136 -10.06 -8.25 -5.68
CA VAL A 136 -10.91 -8.85 -4.63
C VAL A 136 -11.74 -7.71 -4.06
N PRO A 137 -13.07 -7.71 -4.25
CA PRO A 137 -13.90 -6.62 -3.77
C PRO A 137 -13.78 -6.43 -2.26
N ILE A 138 -13.73 -5.18 -1.84
CA ILE A 138 -13.80 -4.78 -0.44
C ILE A 138 -15.26 -4.57 -0.09
N ASP A 139 -15.73 -5.23 0.96
CA ASP A 139 -17.06 -4.99 1.52
C ASP A 139 -17.05 -3.64 2.26
N THR A 140 -17.56 -2.61 1.61
CA THR A 140 -17.67 -1.27 2.20
C THR A 140 -18.72 -1.16 3.29
N GLY A 141 -19.68 -2.08 3.35
CA GLY A 141 -20.69 -2.14 4.42
C GLY A 141 -20.07 -2.40 5.80
N ALA A 142 -18.88 -3.02 5.85
CA ALA A 142 -18.12 -3.19 7.09
C ALA A 142 -17.53 -1.87 7.65
N PHE A 143 -17.63 -0.76 6.90
CA PHE A 143 -17.08 0.56 7.24
C PHE A 143 -18.20 1.60 7.40
N GLU A 144 -19.32 1.20 8.00
CA GLU A 144 -20.45 2.10 8.25
C GLU A 144 -19.98 3.34 9.03
N GLY A 145 -20.42 4.52 8.57
CA GLY A 145 -20.03 5.82 9.15
C GLY A 145 -18.68 6.38 8.65
N VAL A 146 -17.90 5.64 7.87
CA VAL A 146 -16.69 6.18 7.23
C VAL A 146 -17.09 6.88 5.92
N PRO A 147 -16.79 8.18 5.74
CA PRO A 147 -17.11 8.89 4.51
C PRO A 147 -16.27 8.33 3.35
N LEU A 148 -16.91 8.00 2.23
CA LEU A 148 -16.25 7.45 1.06
C LEU A 148 -16.42 8.36 -0.16
N LEU A 149 -15.34 8.51 -0.92
CA LEU A 149 -15.37 9.11 -2.25
C LEU A 149 -15.84 8.08 -3.28
N PRO A 150 -16.60 8.51 -4.30
CA PRO A 150 -16.98 7.62 -5.39
C PRO A 150 -15.76 7.18 -6.19
N THR A 151 -15.71 5.91 -6.53
CA THR A 151 -14.64 5.32 -7.36
C THR A 151 -15.21 4.79 -8.68
N LYS A 152 -14.44 4.89 -9.77
CA LYS A 152 -14.82 4.32 -11.08
C LYS A 152 -14.48 2.83 -11.17
N LEU A 153 -13.52 2.38 -10.35
CA LEU A 153 -13.17 0.98 -10.25
C LEU A 153 -13.98 0.37 -9.10
N GLU A 154 -14.93 -0.49 -9.42
CA GLU A 154 -15.74 -1.17 -8.42
C GLU A 154 -14.90 -2.10 -7.54
N GLY A 155 -15.25 -2.21 -6.26
CA GLY A 155 -14.57 -3.10 -5.32
C GLY A 155 -13.31 -2.55 -4.68
N VAL A 156 -12.97 -1.28 -4.89
CA VAL A 156 -11.96 -0.53 -4.14
C VAL A 156 -12.62 0.43 -3.17
N MET A 157 -11.85 1.01 -2.25
CA MET A 157 -12.33 1.97 -1.28
C MET A 157 -11.43 3.21 -1.29
N CYS A 158 -12.04 4.40 -1.29
CA CYS A 158 -11.35 5.67 -1.11
C CYS A 158 -12.05 6.46 0.00
N VAL A 159 -11.37 6.64 1.13
CA VAL A 159 -11.89 7.43 2.25
C VAL A 159 -11.85 8.91 1.87
N CYS A 160 -12.98 9.60 2.09
CA CYS A 160 -13.07 11.05 1.93
C CYS A 160 -12.39 11.72 3.14
N PRO A 161 -11.43 12.64 2.93
CA PRO A 161 -10.87 13.39 4.05
C PRO A 161 -11.91 14.34 4.63
N ASP A 162 -12.00 14.38 5.95
CA ASP A 162 -12.81 15.29 6.73
C ASP A 162 -12.09 15.69 8.04
N GLU A 163 -12.80 16.19 9.03
CA GLU A 163 -12.25 16.55 10.34
C GLU A 163 -11.77 15.35 11.18
N TRP A 164 -12.23 14.12 10.86
CA TRP A 164 -11.93 12.89 11.59
C TRP A 164 -11.04 11.94 10.83
N TYR A 165 -11.10 11.96 9.49
CA TYR A 165 -10.43 11.02 8.62
C TYR A 165 -9.49 11.71 7.64
N GLU A 166 -8.30 11.15 7.48
CA GLU A 166 -7.44 11.45 6.33
C GLU A 166 -7.94 10.71 5.10
N GLY A 167 -7.75 11.29 3.93
CA GLY A 167 -8.00 10.61 2.67
C GLY A 167 -7.09 9.39 2.51
N PHE A 168 -7.70 8.23 2.20
CA PHE A 168 -6.96 6.98 2.12
C PHE A 168 -7.57 6.05 1.08
N PHE A 169 -6.74 5.51 0.20
CA PHE A 169 -7.18 4.56 -0.82
C PHE A 169 -6.71 3.15 -0.50
N VAL A 170 -7.59 2.18 -0.76
CA VAL A 170 -7.30 0.75 -0.59
C VAL A 170 -7.83 -0.06 -1.76
N ALA A 171 -7.00 -0.95 -2.30
CA ALA A 171 -7.40 -1.99 -3.23
C ALA A 171 -6.82 -3.33 -2.79
N LYS A 172 -7.61 -4.38 -2.84
CA LYS A 172 -7.21 -5.76 -2.55
C LYS A 172 -7.08 -6.55 -3.84
N LEU A 173 -5.94 -7.15 -4.06
CA LEU A 173 -5.62 -7.90 -5.27
C LEU A 173 -5.27 -9.35 -4.91
N ARG A 174 -5.64 -10.29 -5.78
CA ARG A 174 -5.21 -11.69 -5.71
C ARG A 174 -4.37 -12.03 -6.93
N LYS A 175 -3.21 -12.66 -6.72
CA LYS A 175 -2.42 -13.21 -7.84
C LYS A 175 -3.08 -14.49 -8.34
N LYS A 176 -3.36 -14.55 -9.63
CA LYS A 176 -3.95 -15.73 -10.25
C LYS A 176 -3.02 -16.95 -10.08
N ALA A 177 -3.61 -18.11 -9.81
CA ALA A 177 -2.86 -19.36 -9.85
C ALA A 177 -2.33 -19.60 -11.28
N LYS A 178 -1.13 -20.14 -11.41
CA LYS A 178 -0.66 -20.65 -12.71
C LYS A 178 -1.54 -21.84 -13.06
N LYS A 179 -2.15 -21.80 -14.22
CA LYS A 179 -2.78 -23.00 -14.80
C LYS A 179 -1.73 -24.05 -15.10
#